data_30a6af9d04e4a687baea071cfac80c35
#
_entry.id   30a6af9d04e4a687baea071cfac80c35
#
_cell.length_a   1.000
_cell.length_b   1.000
_cell.length_c   1.000
_cell.angle_alpha   90.00
_cell.angle_beta   90.00
_cell.angle_gamma   90.00
#
_symmetry.space_group_name_H-M   'P 1'
#
loop_
_entity.id
_entity.type
_entity.pdbx_description
1 polymer ?
#
loop_
_entity_poly.entity_id
_entity_poly.type
_entity_poly.pdbx_seq_one_letter_code
_entity_poly.pdbx_strand_id
1 'polypeptide(L)'
;MKLKYIVMLSAAMCLLTGCGGKKAATSSESSEAVAALVTTSVSSATTTASKTTTTVTTTKPACDPPKDLLLKGLDCVEVYDDISLDSFITEKNVDLKDGSVKLNTSDTGVFEVEIPYIYNGCEFSQKLQYSVVDTTPPVILNAGWEPNHKVGTPFDLNDYVGFADNFDSNPALTFTGDIDPNEVGLYPLTATATDSSGNSTTWEVKICVLSEVPRPVDDNPRVDYSSFISQYNTDGVRFGIDVSAWQTNVDYNAVKAAGCSFVIIRVGYFYSEIKMDDYFRENIKNATDAGLDVGVYFYTTDNTQEGVREHARWIAEQVKGYDLQMPVAFDWEEFANFQKYHMSLKDINDVYAAFADEIEKCGYKAMLYSSKNFLYNVWNNETKSSHPVWLAHFIDRTDYDGEYAIWQASAYGHIPGINGDVDMDIQYLNKSLG
;
A
#
# COMPACT_ATOMS: atom_id res chain seq x y z
N MET A 1 30.89 11.87 -17.10
CA MET A 1 30.36 12.87 -16.16
C MET A 1 29.26 12.14 -15.38
N LYS A 2 29.60 11.64 -14.18
CA LYS A 2 28.70 10.77 -13.40
C LYS A 2 27.75 11.67 -12.60
N LEU A 3 26.48 11.70 -13.00
CA LEU A 3 25.44 12.38 -12.27
C LEU A 3 25.04 11.47 -11.09
N LYS A 4 25.47 11.83 -9.91
CA LYS A 4 25.03 11.19 -8.66
C LYS A 4 23.72 11.85 -8.27
N TYR A 5 22.61 11.20 -8.53
CA TYR A 5 21.35 11.54 -7.87
C TYR A 5 21.36 10.86 -6.50
N ILE A 6 21.56 11.68 -5.50
CA ILE A 6 21.37 11.31 -4.09
C ILE A 6 19.89 11.57 -3.83
N VAL A 7 19.10 10.50 -3.71
CA VAL A 7 17.78 10.59 -3.10
C VAL A 7 18.03 10.73 -1.61
N MET A 8 17.95 11.96 -1.11
CA MET A 8 17.98 12.21 0.33
C MET A 8 16.55 12.27 0.84
N LEU A 9 16.13 11.24 1.55
CA LEU A 9 15.05 11.37 2.52
C LEU A 9 15.59 12.23 3.67
N SER A 10 15.31 13.54 3.64
CA SER A 10 15.55 14.39 4.78
C SER A 10 14.39 14.25 5.77
N ALA A 11 14.60 13.47 6.82
CA ALA A 11 13.71 13.47 7.97
C ALA A 11 13.82 14.83 8.69
N ALA A 12 12.87 15.73 8.42
CA ALA A 12 12.73 16.96 9.20
C ALA A 12 12.05 16.62 10.52
N MET A 13 12.83 16.74 11.61
CA MET A 13 12.39 16.59 12.98
C MET A 13 11.59 17.84 13.39
N CYS A 14 10.27 17.78 13.39
CA CYS A 14 9.44 18.78 14.05
C CYS A 14 9.07 18.30 15.45
N LEU A 15 9.73 18.90 16.45
CA LEU A 15 9.29 18.90 17.84
C LEU A 15 8.06 19.81 17.97
N LEU A 16 6.89 19.24 18.21
CA LEU A 16 5.75 19.96 18.74
C LEU A 16 5.29 19.31 20.03
N THR A 17 5.59 19.99 21.13
CA THR A 17 5.01 19.80 22.45
C THR A 17 3.62 20.41 22.49
N GLY A 18 2.63 19.71 23.04
CA GLY A 18 1.42 20.37 23.48
C GLY A 18 0.20 19.52 23.75
N CYS A 19 -0.03 19.22 25.00
CA CYS A 19 -1.29 19.14 25.77
C CYS A 19 -2.49 18.36 25.20
N GLY A 20 -2.83 17.17 25.73
CA GLY A 20 -3.68 17.08 26.93
C GLY A 20 -5.17 17.00 26.62
N GLY A 21 -5.79 15.80 26.76
CA GLY A 21 -7.24 15.64 26.77
C GLY A 21 -7.66 14.20 27.03
N LYS A 22 -7.87 13.84 28.30
CA LYS A 22 -8.46 12.56 28.73
C LYS A 22 -9.95 12.47 28.41
N LYS A 23 -10.40 11.26 28.02
CA LYS A 23 -11.65 10.61 28.49
C LYS A 23 -11.70 9.18 27.95
N ALA A 24 -11.63 8.25 28.80
CA ALA A 24 -12.59 7.48 29.59
C ALA A 24 -13.10 6.24 28.83
N ALA A 25 -12.66 5.09 29.36
CA ALA A 25 -13.07 3.74 29.02
C ALA A 25 -14.50 3.44 29.49
N THR A 26 -15.20 2.59 28.74
CA THR A 26 -16.23 1.70 29.31
C THR A 26 -16.11 0.32 28.69
N SER A 27 -15.95 -0.64 29.56
CA SER A 27 -15.96 -2.08 29.36
C SER A 27 -17.39 -2.60 29.17
N SER A 28 -17.56 -3.66 28.38
CA SER A 28 -18.57 -4.67 28.68
C SER A 28 -18.25 -6.03 28.07
N GLU A 29 -18.51 -7.01 28.88
CA GLU A 29 -18.08 -8.37 28.90
C GLU A 29 -18.69 -9.32 27.87
N SER A 30 -17.98 -10.42 27.73
CA SER A 30 -18.29 -11.68 27.04
C SER A 30 -19.56 -12.39 27.45
N SER A 31 -20.17 -13.16 26.55
CA SER A 31 -20.84 -14.41 26.91
C SER A 31 -20.72 -15.45 25.80
N GLU A 32 -20.08 -16.55 26.13
CA GLU A 32 -20.06 -17.81 25.39
C GLU A 32 -21.45 -18.49 25.44
N ALA A 33 -21.81 -19.17 24.35
CA ALA A 33 -22.84 -20.18 24.37
C ALA A 33 -22.44 -21.41 23.54
N VAL A 34 -22.42 -22.51 24.25
CA VAL A 34 -22.03 -23.86 23.84
C VAL A 34 -23.12 -24.51 22.99
N ALA A 35 -22.73 -25.15 21.89
CA ALA A 35 -23.60 -25.99 21.06
C ALA A 35 -23.58 -27.43 21.54
N ALA A 36 -24.76 -28.00 21.73
CA ALA A 36 -24.94 -29.43 22.04
C ALA A 36 -25.42 -30.19 20.79
N LEU A 37 -24.69 -31.23 20.45
CA LEU A 37 -25.07 -32.25 19.48
C LEU A 37 -26.14 -33.19 20.07
N VAL A 38 -27.19 -33.48 19.31
CA VAL A 38 -28.09 -34.60 19.57
C VAL A 38 -28.19 -35.45 18.32
N THR A 39 -27.67 -36.66 18.42
CA THR A 39 -27.88 -37.75 17.44
C THR A 39 -29.09 -38.59 17.87
N THR A 40 -30.01 -38.87 16.98
CA THR A 40 -31.01 -39.92 17.14
C THR A 40 -31.11 -40.81 15.91
N SER A 41 -31.03 -42.10 16.20
CA SER A 41 -31.02 -43.21 15.26
C SER A 41 -32.43 -43.61 14.79
N VAL A 42 -32.45 -44.09 13.56
CA VAL A 42 -33.63 -44.54 12.83
C VAL A 42 -33.96 -45.99 13.17
N SER A 43 -35.26 -46.30 13.27
CA SER A 43 -35.77 -47.66 13.21
C SER A 43 -36.77 -47.74 12.07
N SER A 44 -36.53 -48.73 11.19
CA SER A 44 -37.34 -49.06 10.05
C SER A 44 -38.60 -49.89 10.39
N ALA A 45 -39.73 -49.51 9.84
CA ALA A 45 -40.88 -50.39 9.77
C ALA A 45 -41.44 -50.36 8.31
N THR A 46 -41.41 -51.52 7.70
CA THR A 46 -41.97 -51.82 6.38
C THR A 46 -43.46 -52.05 6.50
N THR A 47 -44.27 -51.29 5.81
CA THR A 47 -45.68 -51.63 5.59
C THR A 47 -46.06 -51.41 4.12
N THR A 48 -46.45 -52.50 3.46
CA THR A 48 -46.94 -52.56 2.10
C THR A 48 -48.38 -52.04 2.06
N ALA A 49 -48.66 -51.07 1.22
CA ALA A 49 -50.02 -50.64 0.89
C ALA A 49 -50.13 -50.19 -0.56
N SER A 50 -51.18 -50.67 -1.13
CA SER A 50 -51.73 -50.62 -2.48
C SER A 50 -51.59 -49.28 -3.21
N LYS A 51 -51.22 -49.36 -4.52
CA LYS A 51 -51.21 -48.26 -5.50
C LYS A 51 -52.65 -47.80 -5.81
N THR A 52 -52.93 -46.54 -5.45
CA THR A 52 -53.93 -45.72 -6.16
C THR A 52 -53.15 -44.59 -6.79
N THR A 53 -53.04 -44.64 -8.14
CA THR A 53 -52.38 -43.60 -8.92
C THR A 53 -53.30 -42.40 -9.07
N THR A 54 -53.23 -41.45 -8.17
CA THR A 54 -53.83 -40.14 -8.38
C THR A 54 -52.77 -39.26 -9.08
N THR A 55 -53.01 -39.00 -10.36
CA THR A 55 -52.21 -38.05 -11.13
C THR A 55 -52.49 -36.68 -10.56
N VAL A 56 -51.69 -36.20 -9.63
CA VAL A 56 -51.71 -34.82 -9.21
C VAL A 56 -50.98 -34.03 -10.32
N THR A 57 -51.75 -33.41 -11.17
CA THR A 57 -51.23 -32.38 -12.07
C THR A 57 -50.86 -31.18 -11.19
N THR A 58 -49.58 -31.10 -10.78
CA THR A 58 -49.04 -29.91 -10.18
C THR A 58 -48.96 -28.86 -11.29
N THR A 59 -49.98 -28.03 -11.39
CA THR A 59 -49.89 -26.75 -12.12
C THR A 59 -48.86 -25.90 -11.36
N LYS A 60 -47.67 -25.66 -12.00
CA LYS A 60 -46.72 -24.69 -11.50
C LYS A 60 -47.50 -23.38 -11.26
N PRO A 61 -47.45 -22.78 -10.08
CA PRO A 61 -48.14 -21.50 -9.83
C PRO A 61 -47.75 -20.49 -10.90
N ALA A 62 -48.70 -19.71 -11.39
CA ALA A 62 -48.38 -18.59 -12.28
C ALA A 62 -47.48 -17.64 -11.50
N CYS A 63 -46.30 -17.39 -12.06
CA CYS A 63 -45.28 -16.53 -11.43
C CYS A 63 -45.53 -15.08 -11.89
N ASP A 64 -46.22 -14.31 -11.12
CA ASP A 64 -46.38 -12.88 -11.33
C ASP A 64 -45.42 -12.12 -10.36
N PRO A 65 -44.77 -11.03 -10.82
CA PRO A 65 -43.99 -10.17 -9.94
C PRO A 65 -44.87 -9.49 -8.90
N PRO A 66 -44.31 -9.05 -7.75
CA PRO A 66 -45.07 -8.34 -6.73
C PRO A 66 -45.65 -7.04 -7.32
N LYS A 67 -46.93 -6.78 -7.04
CA LYS A 67 -47.60 -5.55 -7.52
C LYS A 67 -47.05 -4.27 -6.87
N ASP A 68 -46.57 -4.42 -5.63
CA ASP A 68 -46.00 -3.34 -4.82
C ASP A 68 -44.51 -3.65 -4.57
N LEU A 69 -43.74 -3.84 -5.65
CA LEU A 69 -42.29 -4.07 -5.54
C LEU A 69 -41.63 -2.85 -4.88
N LEU A 70 -41.01 -3.09 -3.74
CA LEU A 70 -40.10 -2.15 -3.10
C LEU A 70 -38.68 -2.68 -3.28
N LEU A 71 -37.89 -2.00 -4.08
CA LEU A 71 -36.45 -2.29 -4.29
C LEU A 71 -35.76 -0.97 -4.61
N LYS A 72 -35.03 -0.45 -3.62
CA LYS A 72 -34.36 0.85 -3.71
C LYS A 72 -32.89 0.71 -3.33
N GLY A 73 -32.01 1.28 -4.11
CA GLY A 73 -30.58 1.35 -3.87
C GLY A 73 -30.13 2.71 -3.36
N LEU A 74 -28.84 2.84 -3.14
CA LEU A 74 -28.18 4.12 -2.93
C LEU A 74 -28.27 4.96 -4.21
N ASP A 75 -28.43 6.27 -4.07
CA ASP A 75 -28.46 7.18 -5.23
C ASP A 75 -27.05 7.36 -5.83
N CYS A 76 -26.00 7.34 -4.99
CA CYS A 76 -24.60 7.42 -5.40
C CYS A 76 -23.71 6.54 -4.54
N VAL A 77 -22.58 6.15 -5.13
CA VAL A 77 -21.47 5.41 -4.50
C VAL A 77 -20.16 6.06 -4.92
N GLU A 78 -19.12 5.92 -4.10
CA GLU A 78 -17.79 6.45 -4.41
C GLU A 78 -17.10 5.59 -5.47
N VAL A 79 -16.28 6.21 -6.31
CA VAL A 79 -15.44 5.51 -7.29
C VAL A 79 -14.47 4.58 -6.56
N TYR A 80 -14.30 3.37 -7.10
CA TYR A 80 -13.49 2.27 -6.54
C TYR A 80 -14.01 1.64 -5.24
N ASP A 81 -15.16 2.06 -4.73
CA ASP A 81 -15.79 1.37 -3.59
C ASP A 81 -16.16 -0.07 -3.95
N ASP A 82 -15.86 -1.00 -3.05
CA ASP A 82 -16.23 -2.42 -3.18
C ASP A 82 -17.65 -2.68 -2.67
N ILE A 83 -18.65 -2.26 -3.43
CA ILE A 83 -20.07 -2.32 -3.07
C ILE A 83 -20.75 -3.55 -3.65
N SER A 84 -21.32 -4.40 -2.78
CA SER A 84 -22.20 -5.51 -3.18
C SER A 84 -23.66 -5.07 -3.26
N LEU A 85 -24.51 -5.86 -3.93
CA LEU A 85 -25.96 -5.60 -3.97
C LEU A 85 -26.60 -5.58 -2.57
N ASP A 86 -26.14 -6.41 -1.64
CA ASP A 86 -26.61 -6.38 -0.25
C ASP A 86 -26.30 -5.05 0.46
N SER A 87 -25.16 -4.43 0.16
CA SER A 87 -24.78 -3.11 0.69
C SER A 87 -25.43 -1.96 -0.08
N PHE A 88 -25.64 -2.16 -1.37
CA PHE A 88 -26.25 -1.16 -2.24
C PHE A 88 -27.75 -0.99 -1.99
N ILE A 89 -28.51 -2.10 -1.77
CA ILE A 89 -29.95 -2.06 -1.58
C ILE A 89 -30.29 -1.61 -0.16
N THR A 90 -30.92 -0.45 -0.06
CA THR A 90 -31.31 0.19 1.20
C THR A 90 -32.71 -0.21 1.67
N GLU A 91 -33.64 -0.47 0.74
CA GLU A 91 -35.01 -0.86 1.04
C GLU A 91 -35.47 -1.98 0.08
N LYS A 92 -36.03 -3.07 0.61
CA LYS A 92 -36.55 -4.19 -0.17
C LYS A 92 -37.71 -4.92 0.53
N ASN A 93 -38.66 -5.43 -0.25
CA ASN A 93 -39.72 -6.34 0.19
C ASN A 93 -39.67 -7.70 -0.53
N VAL A 94 -38.52 -8.02 -1.14
CA VAL A 94 -38.22 -9.26 -1.83
C VAL A 94 -36.85 -9.77 -1.40
N ASP A 95 -36.57 -11.05 -1.60
CA ASP A 95 -35.25 -11.64 -1.33
C ASP A 95 -34.35 -11.49 -2.56
N LEU A 96 -33.13 -10.97 -2.38
CA LEU A 96 -32.13 -10.98 -3.47
C LEU A 96 -31.74 -12.42 -3.80
N LYS A 97 -31.63 -12.72 -5.08
CA LYS A 97 -31.17 -14.05 -5.50
C LYS A 97 -29.68 -14.26 -5.18
N ASP A 98 -28.89 -13.22 -5.36
CA ASP A 98 -27.47 -13.14 -5.01
C ASP A 98 -27.12 -11.71 -4.61
N GLY A 99 -26.99 -11.49 -3.32
CA GLY A 99 -26.61 -10.18 -2.77
C GLY A 99 -25.11 -9.90 -2.83
N SER A 100 -24.27 -10.88 -3.16
CA SER A 100 -22.82 -10.74 -3.21
C SER A 100 -22.30 -10.11 -4.53
N VAL A 101 -23.15 -10.00 -5.54
CA VAL A 101 -22.80 -9.38 -6.82
C VAL A 101 -22.32 -7.95 -6.61
N LYS A 102 -21.17 -7.60 -7.16
CA LYS A 102 -20.56 -6.28 -7.03
C LYS A 102 -21.06 -5.30 -8.08
N LEU A 103 -21.18 -4.03 -7.67
CA LEU A 103 -21.42 -2.92 -8.60
C LEU A 103 -20.16 -2.61 -9.41
N ASN A 104 -20.36 -2.03 -10.59
CA ASN A 104 -19.25 -1.42 -11.33
C ASN A 104 -19.02 0.00 -10.80
N THR A 105 -17.90 0.20 -10.11
CA THR A 105 -17.47 1.49 -9.56
C THR A 105 -16.13 1.95 -10.15
N SER A 106 -15.71 1.36 -11.28
CA SER A 106 -14.39 1.59 -11.88
C SER A 106 -14.21 2.96 -12.54
N ASP A 107 -15.29 3.68 -12.76
CA ASP A 107 -15.31 4.98 -13.43
C ASP A 107 -16.48 5.83 -12.92
N THR A 108 -16.37 7.14 -13.02
CA THR A 108 -17.44 8.06 -12.63
C THR A 108 -18.54 8.14 -13.70
N GLY A 109 -19.79 8.34 -13.30
CA GLY A 109 -20.91 8.43 -14.23
C GLY A 109 -22.20 7.82 -13.72
N VAL A 110 -23.18 7.66 -14.60
CA VAL A 110 -24.46 7.01 -14.30
C VAL A 110 -24.46 5.61 -14.89
N PHE A 111 -24.66 4.63 -14.03
CA PHE A 111 -24.68 3.21 -14.37
C PHE A 111 -26.03 2.58 -14.09
N GLU A 112 -26.29 1.43 -14.69
CA GLU A 112 -27.46 0.62 -14.46
C GLU A 112 -27.02 -0.77 -13.98
N VAL A 113 -27.67 -1.27 -12.94
CA VAL A 113 -27.48 -2.63 -12.44
C VAL A 113 -28.78 -3.41 -12.51
N GLU A 114 -28.72 -4.66 -12.99
CA GLU A 114 -29.83 -5.59 -12.96
C GLU A 114 -29.78 -6.41 -11.67
N ILE A 115 -30.86 -6.33 -10.88
CA ILE A 115 -30.96 -6.93 -9.56
C ILE A 115 -31.86 -8.15 -9.62
N PRO A 116 -31.31 -9.35 -9.58
CA PRO A 116 -32.09 -10.59 -9.55
C PRO A 116 -32.68 -10.80 -8.15
N TYR A 117 -34.00 -11.08 -8.09
CA TYR A 117 -34.71 -11.33 -6.84
C TYR A 117 -35.67 -12.52 -6.92
N ILE A 118 -36.05 -13.05 -5.76
CA ILE A 118 -36.99 -14.16 -5.62
C ILE A 118 -38.25 -13.64 -4.96
N TYR A 119 -39.40 -13.96 -5.55
CA TYR A 119 -40.72 -13.70 -5.00
C TYR A 119 -41.63 -14.90 -5.21
N ASN A 120 -42.26 -15.40 -4.14
CA ASN A 120 -43.10 -16.60 -4.12
C ASN A 120 -42.44 -17.83 -4.81
N GLY A 121 -41.11 -17.98 -4.66
CA GLY A 121 -40.33 -19.07 -5.24
C GLY A 121 -40.05 -18.94 -6.74
N CYS A 122 -40.36 -17.78 -7.33
CA CYS A 122 -40.06 -17.47 -8.75
C CYS A 122 -38.99 -16.38 -8.83
N GLU A 123 -38.15 -16.45 -9.87
CA GLU A 123 -37.07 -15.52 -10.13
C GLU A 123 -37.54 -14.36 -11.02
N PHE A 124 -37.17 -13.17 -10.67
CA PHE A 124 -37.41 -11.93 -11.41
C PHE A 124 -36.16 -11.07 -11.38
N SER A 125 -36.14 -10.00 -12.16
CA SER A 125 -35.10 -8.97 -12.09
C SER A 125 -35.71 -7.58 -12.21
N GLN A 126 -35.01 -6.60 -11.62
CA GLN A 126 -35.31 -5.16 -11.70
C GLN A 126 -34.03 -4.40 -11.99
N LYS A 127 -34.11 -3.43 -12.91
CA LYS A 127 -33.01 -2.52 -13.18
C LYS A 127 -33.12 -1.30 -12.30
N LEU A 128 -32.01 -0.93 -11.65
CA LEU A 128 -31.84 0.30 -10.92
C LEU A 128 -30.69 1.11 -11.50
N GLN A 129 -30.83 2.43 -11.47
CA GLN A 129 -29.73 3.34 -11.80
C GLN A 129 -29.04 3.83 -10.52
N TYR A 130 -27.75 4.08 -10.61
CA TYR A 130 -26.95 4.70 -9.57
C TYR A 130 -25.86 5.56 -10.21
N SER A 131 -25.40 6.57 -9.46
CA SER A 131 -24.28 7.41 -9.87
C SER A 131 -23.02 6.93 -9.18
N VAL A 132 -21.93 6.84 -9.91
CA VAL A 132 -20.59 6.71 -9.33
C VAL A 132 -19.96 8.09 -9.37
N VAL A 133 -19.52 8.56 -8.21
CA VAL A 133 -18.96 9.90 -8.01
C VAL A 133 -17.57 9.79 -7.41
N ASP A 134 -16.75 10.79 -7.65
CA ASP A 134 -15.51 10.99 -6.94
C ASP A 134 -15.67 12.20 -6.02
N THR A 135 -15.57 11.97 -4.72
CA THR A 135 -15.69 13.00 -3.68
C THR A 135 -14.41 13.15 -2.87
N THR A 136 -13.39 12.38 -3.21
CA THR A 136 -12.11 12.34 -2.51
C THR A 136 -11.18 13.42 -3.07
N PRO A 137 -10.71 14.38 -2.26
CA PRO A 137 -9.82 15.42 -2.76
C PRO A 137 -8.38 14.91 -2.93
N PRO A 138 -7.58 15.53 -3.81
CA PRO A 138 -6.17 15.23 -3.97
C PRO A 138 -5.39 15.29 -2.65
N VAL A 139 -4.39 14.42 -2.48
CA VAL A 139 -3.47 14.44 -1.35
C VAL A 139 -2.19 15.18 -1.69
N ILE A 140 -1.60 15.88 -0.70
CA ILE A 140 -0.29 16.50 -0.82
C ILE A 140 0.75 15.55 -0.20
N LEU A 141 1.71 15.12 -1.00
CA LEU A 141 2.65 14.04 -0.64
C LEU A 141 3.88 14.53 0.14
N ASN A 142 4.24 15.80 0.01
CA ASN A 142 5.40 16.40 0.65
C ASN A 142 5.04 17.60 1.53
N ALA A 143 3.89 17.55 2.18
CA ALA A 143 3.47 18.56 3.16
C ALA A 143 4.51 18.76 4.27
N GLY A 144 4.75 20.02 4.64
CA GLY A 144 5.73 20.40 5.68
C GLY A 144 7.16 20.62 5.17
N TRP A 145 7.44 20.38 3.88
CA TRP A 145 8.72 20.76 3.30
C TRP A 145 8.78 22.28 3.07
N GLU A 146 9.97 22.87 3.26
CA GLU A 146 10.30 24.23 2.88
C GLU A 146 11.29 24.22 1.72
N PRO A 147 10.79 24.16 0.47
CA PRO A 147 11.66 24.00 -0.71
C PRO A 147 12.57 25.20 -0.92
N ASN A 148 13.80 24.94 -1.37
CA ASN A 148 14.76 25.95 -1.76
C ASN A 148 14.71 26.21 -3.27
N HIS A 149 14.52 27.47 -3.65
CA HIS A 149 14.57 27.94 -5.04
C HIS A 149 15.83 28.78 -5.26
N LYS A 150 16.51 28.58 -6.39
CA LYS A 150 17.69 29.37 -6.73
C LYS A 150 17.26 30.71 -7.36
N VAL A 151 17.72 31.82 -6.78
CA VAL A 151 17.44 33.16 -7.29
C VAL A 151 17.82 33.31 -8.78
N GLY A 152 16.95 33.96 -9.53
CA GLY A 152 17.16 34.23 -10.96
C GLY A 152 16.89 33.04 -11.88
N THR A 153 16.32 31.94 -11.40
CA THR A 153 15.85 30.86 -12.23
C THR A 153 14.33 30.92 -12.41
N PRO A 154 13.75 30.34 -13.48
CA PRO A 154 12.29 30.25 -13.62
C PRO A 154 11.67 29.50 -12.45
N PHE A 155 10.53 29.97 -11.96
CA PHE A 155 9.78 29.34 -10.89
C PHE A 155 8.52 28.66 -11.43
N ASP A 156 8.37 27.37 -11.09
CA ASP A 156 7.14 26.61 -11.25
C ASP A 156 6.86 25.86 -9.95
N LEU A 157 5.66 26.03 -9.38
CA LEU A 157 5.31 25.37 -8.12
C LEU A 157 5.25 23.83 -8.26
N ASN A 158 4.97 23.33 -9.46
CA ASN A 158 4.99 21.88 -9.72
C ASN A 158 6.36 21.23 -9.49
N ASP A 159 7.45 21.99 -9.54
CA ASP A 159 8.79 21.48 -9.24
C ASP A 159 9.00 21.20 -7.74
N TYR A 160 8.10 21.69 -6.87
CA TYR A 160 8.28 21.70 -5.41
C TYR A 160 7.17 20.99 -4.64
N VAL A 161 6.00 20.82 -5.23
CA VAL A 161 4.85 20.20 -4.58
C VAL A 161 4.51 18.89 -5.23
N GLY A 162 4.64 17.80 -4.47
CA GLY A 162 4.13 16.49 -4.88
C GLY A 162 2.66 16.34 -4.44
N PHE A 163 1.80 15.97 -5.36
CA PHE A 163 0.39 15.72 -5.09
C PHE A 163 -0.13 14.60 -6.01
N ALA A 164 -1.20 13.94 -5.59
CA ALA A 164 -1.85 12.90 -6.37
C ALA A 164 -3.31 12.79 -5.94
N ASP A 165 -4.12 12.20 -6.78
CA ASP A 165 -5.53 11.95 -6.51
C ASP A 165 -5.86 10.46 -6.67
N ASN A 166 -6.93 9.99 -6.02
CA ASN A 166 -7.33 8.59 -6.07
C ASN A 166 -7.80 8.16 -7.46
N PHE A 167 -8.44 9.06 -8.20
CA PHE A 167 -9.09 8.80 -9.49
C PHE A 167 -8.50 9.67 -10.62
N ASP A 168 -8.36 10.99 -10.40
CA ASP A 168 -7.82 11.90 -11.41
C ASP A 168 -6.30 11.73 -11.55
N SER A 169 -5.86 11.32 -12.72
CA SER A 169 -4.43 11.16 -13.02
C SER A 169 -3.71 12.48 -13.32
N ASN A 170 -4.42 13.60 -13.37
CA ASN A 170 -3.85 14.91 -13.73
C ASN A 170 -4.54 16.08 -12.98
N PRO A 171 -4.62 16.04 -11.65
CA PRO A 171 -5.21 17.14 -10.89
C PRO A 171 -4.43 18.44 -11.11
N ALA A 172 -5.12 19.58 -11.04
CA ALA A 172 -4.54 20.88 -11.30
C ALA A 172 -3.94 21.48 -10.02
N LEU A 173 -2.72 22.05 -10.11
CA LEU A 173 -2.09 22.80 -9.02
C LEU A 173 -2.17 24.31 -9.32
N THR A 174 -2.68 25.07 -8.35
CA THR A 174 -2.70 26.54 -8.37
C THR A 174 -2.14 27.06 -7.06
N PHE A 175 -1.80 28.36 -7.01
CA PHE A 175 -1.40 29.00 -5.76
C PHE A 175 -1.86 30.46 -5.67
N THR A 176 -1.93 30.94 -4.43
CA THR A 176 -2.09 32.34 -4.09
C THR A 176 -0.93 32.79 -3.19
N GLY A 177 -0.66 34.08 -3.16
CA GLY A 177 0.51 34.69 -2.53
C GLY A 177 1.46 35.27 -3.57
N ASP A 178 2.38 36.10 -3.12
CA ASP A 178 3.35 36.76 -3.99
C ASP A 178 4.73 36.10 -3.83
N ILE A 179 5.39 35.86 -4.95
CA ILE A 179 6.78 35.38 -5.00
C ILE A 179 7.55 36.16 -6.04
N ASP A 180 8.74 36.69 -5.67
CA ASP A 180 9.73 37.18 -6.64
C ASP A 180 10.90 36.19 -6.71
N PRO A 181 10.99 35.38 -7.77
CA PRO A 181 12.07 34.41 -7.92
C PRO A 181 13.45 35.08 -8.17
N ASN A 182 13.50 36.40 -8.35
CA ASN A 182 14.75 37.16 -8.55
C ASN A 182 15.22 37.87 -7.27
N GLU A 183 14.46 37.81 -6.17
CA GLU A 183 14.83 38.42 -4.91
C GLU A 183 14.97 37.34 -3.81
N VAL A 184 16.10 37.34 -3.09
CA VAL A 184 16.34 36.42 -1.97
C VAL A 184 15.35 36.74 -0.86
N GLY A 185 14.62 35.72 -0.40
CA GLY A 185 13.60 35.89 0.63
C GLY A 185 12.86 34.59 0.96
N LEU A 186 11.95 34.68 1.94
CA LEU A 186 11.02 33.62 2.30
C LEU A 186 9.61 34.02 1.85
N TYR A 187 9.03 33.24 0.96
CA TYR A 187 7.77 33.50 0.31
C TYR A 187 6.70 32.48 0.75
N PRO A 188 5.77 32.85 1.63
CA PRO A 188 4.65 32.00 1.98
C PRO A 188 3.63 32.02 0.83
N LEU A 189 3.28 30.84 0.36
CA LEU A 189 2.26 30.62 -0.67
C LEU A 189 1.20 29.66 -0.14
N THR A 190 -0.02 29.82 -0.61
CA THR A 190 -1.08 28.84 -0.40
C THR A 190 -1.26 28.05 -1.70
N ALA A 191 -0.86 26.80 -1.70
CA ALA A 191 -1.04 25.86 -2.80
C ALA A 191 -2.40 25.19 -2.70
N THR A 192 -3.06 24.97 -3.85
CA THR A 192 -4.35 24.27 -3.96
C THR A 192 -4.28 23.27 -5.09
N ALA A 193 -4.39 21.98 -4.76
CA ALA A 193 -4.58 20.90 -5.74
C ALA A 193 -6.07 20.63 -5.90
N THR A 194 -6.55 20.57 -7.14
CA THR A 194 -7.97 20.37 -7.49
C THR A 194 -8.08 19.30 -8.56
N ASP A 195 -8.91 18.28 -8.31
CA ASP A 195 -9.23 17.23 -9.28
C ASP A 195 -10.27 17.66 -10.33
N SER A 196 -10.57 16.80 -11.28
CA SER A 196 -11.55 17.03 -12.33
C SER A 196 -13.00 16.98 -11.84
N SER A 197 -13.25 16.41 -10.66
CA SER A 197 -14.55 16.36 -9.99
C SER A 197 -14.83 17.64 -9.20
N GLY A 198 -13.82 18.49 -8.98
CA GLY A 198 -13.89 19.76 -8.26
C GLY A 198 -13.55 19.66 -6.77
N ASN A 199 -13.10 18.51 -6.28
CA ASN A 199 -12.60 18.38 -4.91
C ASN A 199 -11.22 19.02 -4.81
N SER A 200 -10.91 19.62 -3.65
CA SER A 200 -9.67 20.39 -3.52
C SER A 200 -9.03 20.20 -2.15
N THR A 201 -7.69 20.17 -2.16
CA THR A 201 -6.87 20.25 -0.95
C THR A 201 -6.00 21.49 -1.01
N THR A 202 -5.99 22.24 0.09
CA THR A 202 -5.21 23.48 0.23
C THR A 202 -4.11 23.29 1.28
N TRP A 203 -2.94 23.86 1.00
CA TRP A 203 -1.76 23.71 1.84
C TRP A 203 -0.86 24.94 1.80
N GLU A 204 -0.31 25.31 2.98
CA GLU A 204 0.66 26.39 3.12
C GLU A 204 2.08 25.86 2.82
N VAL A 205 2.74 26.45 1.83
CA VAL A 205 4.13 26.17 1.49
C VAL A 205 4.97 27.44 1.58
N LYS A 206 6.19 27.31 2.09
CA LYS A 206 7.14 28.44 2.17
C LYS A 206 8.31 28.18 1.25
N ILE A 207 8.41 28.96 0.19
CA ILE A 207 9.52 28.88 -0.76
C ILE A 207 10.66 29.76 -0.27
N CYS A 208 11.82 29.15 -0.02
CA CYS A 208 13.04 29.86 0.31
C CYS A 208 13.81 30.21 -0.97
N VAL A 209 13.74 31.44 -1.44
CA VAL A 209 14.57 31.92 -2.57
C VAL A 209 15.95 32.28 -2.05
N LEU A 210 16.99 31.59 -2.53
CA LEU A 210 18.36 31.67 -2.03
C LEU A 210 19.34 32.01 -3.15
N SER A 211 20.39 32.76 -2.83
CA SER A 211 21.50 33.04 -3.75
C SER A 211 22.26 31.77 -4.14
N GLU A 212 22.43 30.86 -3.18
CA GLU A 212 22.94 29.51 -3.36
C GLU A 212 22.04 28.53 -2.62
N VAL A 213 21.57 27.50 -3.30
CA VAL A 213 20.86 26.39 -2.67
C VAL A 213 21.90 25.55 -1.93
N PRO A 214 21.79 25.40 -0.59
CA PRO A 214 22.74 24.62 0.18
C PRO A 214 22.74 23.17 -0.32
N ARG A 215 23.93 22.60 -0.40
CA ARG A 215 24.03 21.15 -0.58
C ARG A 215 23.60 20.48 0.72
N PRO A 216 22.81 19.42 0.64
CA PRO A 216 22.53 18.63 1.82
C PRO A 216 23.84 18.21 2.51
N VAL A 217 23.93 18.45 3.79
CA VAL A 217 25.04 17.99 4.63
C VAL A 217 24.52 16.75 5.36
N ASP A 218 25.26 15.66 5.25
CA ASP A 218 24.96 14.47 6.02
C ASP A 218 25.63 14.60 7.39
N ASP A 219 24.87 15.10 8.35
CA ASP A 219 25.24 15.25 9.76
C ASP A 219 24.43 14.31 10.68
N ASN A 220 23.75 13.33 10.09
CA ASN A 220 23.00 12.35 10.86
C ASN A 220 23.93 11.52 11.74
N PRO A 221 23.55 11.29 13.01
CA PRO A 221 24.34 10.45 13.90
C PRO A 221 24.39 9.01 13.42
N ARG A 222 25.59 8.43 13.43
CA ARG A 222 25.77 7.01 13.13
C ARG A 222 25.48 6.18 14.36
N VAL A 223 24.83 5.04 14.16
CA VAL A 223 24.44 4.11 15.22
C VAL A 223 25.17 2.79 15.07
N ASP A 224 25.92 2.40 16.10
CA ASP A 224 26.53 1.07 16.10
C ASP A 224 25.47 -0.03 16.20
N TYR A 225 25.61 -1.08 15.41
CA TYR A 225 24.65 -2.19 15.34
C TYR A 225 24.42 -2.88 16.70
N SER A 226 25.47 -2.98 17.53
CA SER A 226 25.33 -3.50 18.90
C SER A 226 24.47 -2.61 19.80
N SER A 227 24.56 -1.30 19.65
CA SER A 227 23.70 -0.34 20.33
C SER A 227 22.28 -0.40 19.85
N PHE A 228 22.07 -0.55 18.53
CA PHE A 228 20.78 -0.75 17.91
C PHE A 228 20.10 -2.03 18.44
N ILE A 229 20.77 -3.16 18.44
CA ILE A 229 20.25 -4.39 19.05
C ILE A 229 19.88 -4.13 20.50
N SER A 230 20.77 -3.52 21.29
CA SER A 230 20.53 -3.29 22.73
C SER A 230 19.31 -2.41 22.99
N GLN A 231 19.03 -1.44 22.10
CA GLN A 231 17.89 -0.53 22.20
C GLN A 231 16.55 -1.23 21.93
N TYR A 232 16.51 -2.13 20.94
CA TYR A 232 15.27 -2.69 20.41
C TYR A 232 15.07 -4.18 20.74
N ASN A 233 16.02 -4.82 21.46
CA ASN A 233 15.94 -6.24 21.79
C ASN A 233 14.79 -6.52 22.76
N THR A 234 13.72 -7.03 22.21
CA THR A 234 12.52 -7.51 22.95
C THR A 234 12.14 -8.90 22.45
N ASP A 235 11.34 -9.61 23.24
CA ASP A 235 10.82 -10.90 22.81
C ASP A 235 10.06 -10.78 21.47
N GLY A 236 10.35 -11.67 20.54
CA GLY A 236 9.64 -11.73 19.25
C GLY A 236 10.17 -10.80 18.18
N VAL A 237 11.39 -10.26 18.31
CA VAL A 237 12.07 -9.52 17.24
C VAL A 237 13.37 -10.19 16.82
N ARG A 238 13.82 -9.93 15.60
CA ARG A 238 15.17 -10.20 15.13
C ARG A 238 15.68 -9.06 14.27
N PHE A 239 16.98 -8.96 14.13
CA PHE A 239 17.65 -7.83 13.50
C PHE A 239 18.25 -8.22 12.16
N GLY A 240 18.17 -7.33 11.20
CA GLY A 240 18.70 -7.46 9.86
C GLY A 240 19.29 -6.17 9.34
N ILE A 241 19.69 -6.23 8.10
CA ILE A 241 20.18 -5.10 7.31
C ILE A 241 19.62 -5.23 5.90
N ASP A 242 19.56 -4.12 5.16
CA ASP A 242 19.46 -4.21 3.72
C ASP A 242 20.67 -3.59 3.04
N VAL A 243 21.01 -4.11 1.86
CA VAL A 243 22.26 -3.78 1.16
C VAL A 243 22.05 -3.69 -0.35
N SER A 244 22.93 -2.91 -0.96
CA SER A 244 23.03 -2.76 -2.40
C SER A 244 24.48 -2.55 -2.82
N ALA A 245 24.72 -2.14 -4.05
CA ALA A 245 26.05 -1.73 -4.52
C ALA A 245 26.66 -0.56 -3.71
N TRP A 246 25.86 0.13 -2.87
CA TRP A 246 26.36 1.20 -2.02
C TRP A 246 27.32 0.70 -0.93
N GLN A 247 27.05 -0.48 -0.36
CA GLN A 247 27.87 -1.11 0.68
C GLN A 247 29.11 -1.80 0.13
N THR A 248 29.21 -1.93 -1.21
CA THR A 248 30.35 -2.57 -1.89
C THR A 248 30.65 -3.99 -1.37
N ASN A 249 31.90 -4.26 -0.95
CA ASN A 249 32.30 -5.56 -0.45
C ASN A 249 31.84 -5.75 1.01
N VAL A 250 31.05 -6.79 1.25
CA VAL A 250 30.48 -7.12 2.57
C VAL A 250 31.09 -8.42 3.08
N ASP A 251 31.65 -8.41 4.30
CA ASP A 251 32.01 -9.62 5.04
C ASP A 251 30.78 -10.12 5.84
N TYR A 252 29.98 -10.97 5.22
CA TYR A 252 28.77 -11.51 5.85
C TYR A 252 29.05 -12.42 7.06
N ASN A 253 30.25 -12.99 7.21
CA ASN A 253 30.60 -13.71 8.43
C ASN A 253 30.75 -12.75 9.61
N ALA A 254 31.37 -11.59 9.40
CA ALA A 254 31.47 -10.55 10.42
C ALA A 254 30.08 -9.92 10.73
N VAL A 255 29.25 -9.69 9.70
CA VAL A 255 27.86 -9.20 9.84
C VAL A 255 27.05 -10.17 10.71
N LYS A 256 27.08 -11.47 10.41
CA LYS A 256 26.40 -12.49 11.21
C LYS A 256 26.92 -12.57 12.64
N ALA A 257 28.24 -12.53 12.82
CA ALA A 257 28.88 -12.55 14.14
C ALA A 257 28.49 -11.33 14.99
N ALA A 258 28.12 -10.19 14.37
CA ALA A 258 27.61 -9.01 15.05
C ALA A 258 26.14 -9.15 15.51
N GLY A 259 25.46 -10.27 15.20
CA GLY A 259 24.09 -10.55 15.62
C GLY A 259 23.03 -10.32 14.54
N CYS A 260 23.43 -10.05 13.29
CA CYS A 260 22.53 -9.96 12.16
C CYS A 260 21.94 -11.34 11.84
N SER A 261 20.64 -11.41 11.60
CA SER A 261 19.91 -12.66 11.35
C SER A 261 19.43 -12.79 9.92
N PHE A 262 19.17 -11.68 9.25
CA PHE A 262 18.69 -11.64 7.87
C PHE A 262 19.25 -10.46 7.09
N VAL A 263 19.22 -10.56 5.78
CA VAL A 263 19.59 -9.48 4.87
C VAL A 263 18.61 -9.41 3.71
N ILE A 264 18.22 -8.18 3.32
CA ILE A 264 17.44 -7.93 2.11
C ILE A 264 18.36 -7.27 1.09
N ILE A 265 18.55 -7.90 -0.08
CA ILE A 265 19.58 -7.53 -1.04
C ILE A 265 18.96 -6.94 -2.29
N ARG A 266 19.40 -5.76 -2.74
CA ARG A 266 18.95 -5.22 -4.01
C ARG A 266 19.34 -6.14 -5.16
N VAL A 267 18.34 -6.73 -5.84
CA VAL A 267 18.58 -7.57 -7.02
C VAL A 267 18.93 -6.71 -8.24
N GLY A 268 18.32 -5.54 -8.33
CA GLY A 268 18.49 -4.59 -9.42
C GLY A 268 17.57 -3.40 -9.29
N TYR A 269 17.52 -2.63 -10.37
CA TYR A 269 16.69 -1.43 -10.42
C TYR A 269 16.25 -1.10 -11.85
N PHE A 270 15.21 -0.28 -11.96
CA PHE A 270 14.69 0.23 -13.22
C PHE A 270 14.49 1.74 -13.15
N TYR A 271 15.08 2.47 -14.12
CA TYR A 271 14.78 3.88 -14.44
C TYR A 271 14.24 4.04 -15.86
N SER A 272 14.82 3.37 -16.82
CA SER A 272 14.43 3.30 -18.24
C SER A 272 14.75 1.93 -18.85
N GLU A 273 15.53 1.15 -18.15
CA GLU A 273 15.90 -0.23 -18.48
C GLU A 273 16.19 -0.98 -17.18
N ILE A 274 15.98 -2.29 -17.17
CA ILE A 274 16.34 -3.14 -16.04
C ILE A 274 17.86 -3.24 -15.96
N LYS A 275 18.41 -2.97 -14.78
CA LYS A 275 19.83 -3.17 -14.46
C LYS A 275 19.98 -4.02 -13.21
N MET A 276 20.83 -5.03 -13.30
CA MET A 276 21.24 -5.78 -12.11
C MET A 276 22.10 -4.88 -11.23
N ASP A 277 21.95 -5.01 -9.92
CA ASP A 277 22.88 -4.40 -8.97
C ASP A 277 24.28 -5.01 -9.12
N ASP A 278 25.30 -4.17 -9.17
CA ASP A 278 26.69 -4.58 -9.48
C ASP A 278 27.25 -5.63 -8.50
N TYR A 279 26.75 -5.65 -7.26
CA TYR A 279 27.17 -6.58 -6.20
C TYR A 279 26.16 -7.67 -5.88
N PHE A 280 25.01 -7.71 -6.58
CA PHE A 280 23.95 -8.67 -6.25
C PHE A 280 24.44 -10.12 -6.20
N ARG A 281 25.16 -10.59 -7.23
CA ARG A 281 25.60 -11.99 -7.33
C ARG A 281 26.56 -12.38 -6.21
N GLU A 282 27.42 -11.46 -5.81
CA GLU A 282 28.36 -11.67 -4.72
C GLU A 282 27.62 -11.62 -3.38
N ASN A 283 26.77 -10.64 -3.17
CA ASN A 283 26.01 -10.47 -1.95
C ASN A 283 25.09 -11.66 -1.66
N ILE A 284 24.27 -12.10 -2.62
CA ILE A 284 23.34 -13.21 -2.38
C ILE A 284 24.07 -14.51 -2.08
N LYS A 285 25.18 -14.79 -2.81
CA LYS A 285 25.99 -15.97 -2.55
C LYS A 285 26.63 -15.94 -1.16
N ASN A 286 27.30 -14.84 -0.82
CA ASN A 286 28.09 -14.74 0.42
C ASN A 286 27.17 -14.67 1.65
N ALA A 287 26.00 -14.02 1.56
CA ALA A 287 25.00 -14.00 2.62
C ALA A 287 24.41 -15.40 2.87
N THR A 288 24.08 -16.13 1.80
CA THR A 288 23.62 -17.52 1.90
C THR A 288 24.68 -18.43 2.50
N ASP A 289 25.94 -18.34 2.04
CA ASP A 289 27.06 -19.14 2.57
C ASP A 289 27.33 -18.84 4.05
N ALA A 290 27.15 -17.61 4.49
CA ALA A 290 27.24 -17.22 5.90
C ALA A 290 26.04 -17.73 6.73
N GLY A 291 24.97 -18.21 6.08
CA GLY A 291 23.76 -18.74 6.71
C GLY A 291 22.87 -17.66 7.29
N LEU A 292 22.82 -16.49 6.69
CA LEU A 292 21.78 -15.48 6.94
C LEU A 292 20.50 -15.86 6.19
N ASP A 293 19.36 -15.50 6.74
CA ASP A 293 18.11 -15.52 5.96
C ASP A 293 18.15 -14.41 4.91
N VAL A 294 17.81 -14.75 3.67
CA VAL A 294 17.96 -13.84 2.54
C VAL A 294 16.60 -13.49 1.93
N GLY A 295 16.38 -12.21 1.71
CA GLY A 295 15.36 -11.65 0.84
C GLY A 295 15.99 -10.76 -0.22
N VAL A 296 15.15 -10.27 -1.12
CA VAL A 296 15.62 -9.33 -2.15
C VAL A 296 14.64 -8.18 -2.32
N TYR A 297 15.12 -7.04 -2.81
CA TYR A 297 14.26 -5.94 -3.24
C TYR A 297 14.64 -5.43 -4.63
N PHE A 298 13.68 -4.80 -5.29
CA PHE A 298 13.86 -4.21 -6.60
C PHE A 298 13.33 -2.79 -6.60
N TYR A 299 14.23 -1.82 -6.80
CA TYR A 299 13.85 -0.43 -6.95
C TYR A 299 13.32 -0.17 -8.37
N THR A 300 12.17 0.48 -8.48
CA THR A 300 11.59 0.79 -9.79
C THR A 300 10.92 2.15 -9.83
N THR A 301 11.04 2.80 -10.98
CA THR A 301 10.24 3.98 -11.36
C THR A 301 9.20 3.64 -12.43
N ASP A 302 9.00 2.36 -12.74
CA ASP A 302 8.00 1.92 -13.71
C ASP A 302 6.59 2.18 -13.16
N ASN A 303 5.72 2.68 -14.03
CA ASN A 303 4.36 3.05 -13.75
C ASN A 303 3.34 2.19 -14.52
N THR A 304 3.77 1.06 -15.07
CA THR A 304 2.93 0.19 -15.87
C THR A 304 2.80 -1.21 -15.26
N GLN A 305 1.59 -1.76 -15.27
CA GLN A 305 1.35 -3.12 -14.78
C GLN A 305 2.15 -4.18 -15.57
N GLU A 306 2.29 -4.03 -16.89
CA GLU A 306 3.06 -4.99 -17.69
C GLU A 306 4.56 -4.87 -17.43
N GLY A 307 5.10 -3.65 -17.33
CA GLY A 307 6.50 -3.45 -17.01
C GLY A 307 6.89 -4.09 -15.67
N VAL A 308 6.09 -3.91 -14.61
CA VAL A 308 6.41 -4.54 -13.32
C VAL A 308 6.21 -6.05 -13.32
N ARG A 309 5.32 -6.60 -14.17
CA ARG A 309 5.26 -8.06 -14.41
C ARG A 309 6.54 -8.57 -15.08
N GLU A 310 7.09 -7.82 -16.03
CA GLU A 310 8.41 -8.14 -16.63
C GLU A 310 9.52 -8.09 -15.59
N HIS A 311 9.51 -7.08 -14.68
CA HIS A 311 10.44 -7.00 -13.56
C HIS A 311 10.34 -8.23 -12.66
N ALA A 312 9.13 -8.63 -12.27
CA ALA A 312 8.88 -9.80 -11.43
C ALA A 312 9.45 -11.08 -12.05
N ARG A 313 9.18 -11.33 -13.35
CA ARG A 313 9.73 -12.47 -14.09
C ARG A 313 11.26 -12.42 -14.16
N TRP A 314 11.82 -11.23 -14.42
CA TRP A 314 13.26 -11.03 -14.45
C TRP A 314 13.89 -11.31 -13.08
N ILE A 315 13.32 -10.80 -11.98
CA ILE A 315 13.78 -11.06 -10.61
C ILE A 315 13.79 -12.56 -10.33
N ALA A 316 12.68 -13.25 -10.64
CA ALA A 316 12.54 -14.70 -10.43
C ALA A 316 13.66 -15.50 -11.12
N GLU A 317 14.06 -15.13 -12.35
CA GLU A 317 15.19 -15.74 -13.01
C GLU A 317 16.55 -15.41 -12.35
N GLN A 318 16.69 -14.20 -11.76
CA GLN A 318 17.94 -13.83 -11.11
C GLN A 318 18.16 -14.58 -9.79
N VAL A 319 17.09 -14.83 -9.04
CA VAL A 319 17.14 -15.51 -7.73
C VAL A 319 16.99 -17.03 -7.85
N LYS A 320 16.82 -17.55 -9.05
CA LYS A 320 16.66 -18.99 -9.31
C LYS A 320 17.81 -19.80 -8.78
N GLY A 321 17.49 -20.81 -7.96
CA GLY A 321 18.48 -21.69 -7.31
C GLY A 321 18.94 -21.22 -5.94
N TYR A 322 18.49 -20.04 -5.49
CA TYR A 322 18.61 -19.62 -4.10
C TYR A 322 17.29 -19.88 -3.36
N ASP A 323 17.40 -20.33 -2.12
CA ASP A 323 16.26 -20.49 -1.21
C ASP A 323 16.07 -19.18 -0.44
N LEU A 324 15.05 -18.40 -0.82
CA LEU A 324 14.74 -17.13 -0.16
C LEU A 324 13.86 -17.39 1.06
N GLN A 325 14.35 -17.08 2.26
CA GLN A 325 13.59 -17.16 3.51
C GLN A 325 12.77 -15.90 3.78
N MET A 326 13.12 -14.79 3.11
CA MET A 326 12.43 -13.50 3.17
C MET A 326 11.78 -13.21 1.81
N PRO A 327 10.76 -12.34 1.77
CA PRO A 327 10.06 -12.00 0.53
C PRO A 327 10.90 -11.24 -0.50
N VAL A 328 10.31 -11.06 -1.68
CA VAL A 328 10.73 -10.12 -2.73
C VAL A 328 9.99 -8.80 -2.51
N ALA A 329 10.71 -7.75 -2.17
CA ALA A 329 10.11 -6.45 -1.88
C ALA A 329 10.04 -5.57 -3.13
N PHE A 330 8.87 -4.94 -3.31
CA PHE A 330 8.62 -3.88 -4.28
C PHE A 330 9.00 -2.54 -3.66
N ASP A 331 9.90 -1.81 -4.32
CA ASP A 331 10.43 -0.53 -3.85
C ASP A 331 10.16 0.56 -4.90
N TRP A 332 9.18 1.43 -4.60
CA TRP A 332 8.78 2.56 -5.44
C TRP A 332 8.60 3.79 -4.55
N GLU A 333 9.41 4.84 -4.76
CA GLU A 333 9.52 5.97 -3.83
C GLU A 333 9.31 7.36 -4.45
N GLU A 334 9.11 7.43 -5.76
CA GLU A 334 9.16 8.69 -6.51
C GLU A 334 7.80 9.40 -6.60
N PHE A 335 7.46 10.26 -5.64
CA PHE A 335 6.21 11.02 -5.70
C PHE A 335 6.11 11.96 -6.94
N ALA A 336 7.24 12.46 -7.48
CA ALA A 336 7.26 13.25 -8.71
C ALA A 336 6.77 12.47 -9.95
N ASN A 337 6.73 11.14 -9.88
CA ASN A 337 6.23 10.32 -10.98
C ASN A 337 4.71 10.45 -11.16
N PHE A 338 3.94 10.84 -10.13
CA PHE A 338 2.51 11.10 -10.29
C PHE A 338 2.25 12.18 -11.35
N GLN A 339 2.92 13.33 -11.24
CA GLN A 339 2.82 14.40 -12.24
C GLN A 339 3.50 14.02 -13.56
N LYS A 340 4.68 13.43 -13.49
CA LYS A 340 5.48 13.10 -14.68
C LYS A 340 4.80 12.09 -15.60
N TYR A 341 4.10 11.13 -15.06
CA TYR A 341 3.46 10.03 -15.80
C TYR A 341 1.94 10.12 -15.83
N HIS A 342 1.36 11.17 -15.24
CA HIS A 342 -0.09 11.32 -15.12
C HIS A 342 -0.72 10.09 -14.46
N MET A 343 -0.29 9.83 -13.23
CA MET A 343 -0.76 8.68 -12.44
C MET A 343 -1.74 9.13 -11.38
N SER A 344 -2.79 8.35 -11.19
CA SER A 344 -3.62 8.38 -9.99
C SER A 344 -3.04 7.49 -8.88
N LEU A 345 -3.55 7.62 -7.66
CA LEU A 345 -3.22 6.68 -6.58
C LEU A 345 -3.73 5.27 -6.89
N LYS A 346 -4.82 5.15 -7.65
CA LYS A 346 -5.30 3.84 -8.12
C LYS A 346 -4.27 3.17 -9.01
N ASP A 347 -3.66 3.90 -9.93
CA ASP A 347 -2.69 3.35 -10.87
C ASP A 347 -1.48 2.72 -10.15
N ILE A 348 -0.90 3.39 -9.16
CA ILE A 348 0.26 2.83 -8.44
C ILE A 348 -0.12 1.62 -7.57
N ASN A 349 -1.33 1.61 -6.99
CA ASN A 349 -1.84 0.45 -6.27
C ASN A 349 -2.03 -0.75 -7.21
N ASP A 350 -2.53 -0.54 -8.42
CA ASP A 350 -2.66 -1.58 -9.46
C ASP A 350 -1.30 -2.07 -9.98
N VAL A 351 -0.32 -1.17 -10.10
CA VAL A 351 1.06 -1.51 -10.45
C VAL A 351 1.66 -2.44 -9.40
N TYR A 352 1.52 -2.13 -8.10
CA TYR A 352 1.97 -3.02 -7.04
C TYR A 352 1.25 -4.37 -7.07
N ALA A 353 -0.07 -4.37 -7.21
CA ALA A 353 -0.86 -5.60 -7.27
C ALA A 353 -0.39 -6.51 -8.43
N ALA A 354 -0.09 -5.90 -9.59
CA ALA A 354 0.44 -6.61 -10.75
C ALA A 354 1.82 -7.23 -10.52
N PHE A 355 2.70 -6.52 -9.81
CA PHE A 355 4.01 -7.02 -9.40
C PHE A 355 3.88 -8.21 -8.45
N ALA A 356 3.11 -8.04 -7.38
CA ALA A 356 2.94 -9.04 -6.35
C ALA A 356 2.33 -10.34 -6.91
N ASP A 357 1.25 -10.22 -7.68
CA ASP A 357 0.60 -11.34 -8.37
C ASP A 357 1.57 -12.13 -9.27
N GLU A 358 2.47 -11.45 -9.98
CA GLU A 358 3.44 -12.12 -10.85
C GLU A 358 4.59 -12.75 -10.06
N ILE A 359 5.07 -12.13 -8.98
CA ILE A 359 6.07 -12.71 -8.06
C ILE A 359 5.53 -14.01 -7.45
N GLU A 360 4.26 -14.01 -7.02
CA GLU A 360 3.61 -15.19 -6.45
C GLU A 360 3.42 -16.31 -7.48
N LYS A 361 3.07 -15.98 -8.71
CA LYS A 361 3.03 -16.94 -9.84
C LYS A 361 4.40 -17.56 -10.12
N CYS A 362 5.47 -16.82 -9.89
CA CYS A 362 6.84 -17.33 -9.98
C CYS A 362 7.25 -18.20 -8.78
N GLY A 363 6.40 -18.32 -7.75
CA GLY A 363 6.62 -19.16 -6.56
C GLY A 363 7.37 -18.47 -5.43
N TYR A 364 7.46 -17.15 -5.44
CA TYR A 364 8.05 -16.34 -4.36
C TYR A 364 6.96 -15.57 -3.61
N LYS A 365 7.31 -15.06 -2.43
CA LYS A 365 6.42 -14.19 -1.63
C LYS A 365 6.69 -12.75 -1.96
N ALA A 366 5.64 -11.93 -2.07
CA ALA A 366 5.75 -10.51 -2.30
C ALA A 366 5.73 -9.73 -0.97
N MET A 367 6.30 -8.52 -0.96
CA MET A 367 6.30 -7.57 0.15
C MET A 367 6.24 -6.15 -0.40
N LEU A 368 5.55 -5.26 0.29
CA LEU A 368 5.55 -3.84 0.00
C LEU A 368 6.56 -3.12 0.88
N TYR A 369 7.61 -2.54 0.27
CA TYR A 369 8.47 -1.57 0.96
C TYR A 369 7.91 -0.17 0.75
N SER A 370 7.77 0.60 1.83
CA SER A 370 7.33 1.98 1.71
C SER A 370 7.63 2.83 2.94
N SER A 371 7.78 4.15 2.70
CA SER A 371 7.87 5.14 3.77
C SER A 371 6.54 5.28 4.50
N LYS A 372 6.59 5.69 5.78
CA LYS A 372 5.41 6.02 6.58
C LYS A 372 4.47 6.99 5.84
N ASN A 373 5.01 8.01 5.19
CA ASN A 373 4.21 9.00 4.46
C ASN A 373 3.41 8.35 3.32
N PHE A 374 4.05 7.50 2.53
CA PHE A 374 3.37 6.80 1.42
C PHE A 374 2.35 5.77 1.94
N LEU A 375 2.63 5.10 3.06
CA LEU A 375 1.67 4.19 3.69
C LEU A 375 0.38 4.89 4.15
N TYR A 376 0.46 6.16 4.51
CA TYR A 376 -0.74 6.94 4.84
C TYR A 376 -1.45 7.53 3.62
N ASN A 377 -0.69 7.98 2.62
CA ASN A 377 -1.20 8.87 1.58
C ASN A 377 -1.29 8.24 0.19
N VAL A 378 -0.55 7.16 -0.09
CA VAL A 378 -0.46 6.55 -1.43
C VAL A 378 -1.10 5.17 -1.48
N TRP A 379 -0.76 4.31 -0.52
CA TRP A 379 -1.21 2.92 -0.52
C TRP A 379 -2.59 2.78 0.13
N ASN A 380 -3.55 2.26 -0.60
CA ASN A 380 -4.89 2.00 -0.08
C ASN A 380 -4.91 0.82 0.92
N ASN A 381 -6.03 0.60 1.59
CA ASN A 381 -6.14 -0.44 2.61
C ASN A 381 -6.05 -1.86 2.04
N GLU A 382 -6.54 -2.07 0.81
CA GLU A 382 -6.45 -3.35 0.11
C GLU A 382 -4.99 -3.71 -0.12
N THR A 383 -4.21 -2.80 -0.71
CA THR A 383 -2.77 -2.96 -0.94
C THR A 383 -2.00 -3.23 0.35
N LYS A 384 -2.22 -2.42 1.40
CA LYS A 384 -1.54 -2.57 2.70
C LYS A 384 -1.87 -3.86 3.43
N SER A 385 -3.04 -4.45 3.17
CA SER A 385 -3.49 -5.69 3.83
C SER A 385 -3.23 -6.95 3.00
N SER A 386 -2.94 -6.82 1.70
CA SER A 386 -2.72 -7.95 0.80
C SER A 386 -1.42 -8.69 1.06
N HIS A 387 -0.36 -7.97 1.41
CA HIS A 387 0.98 -8.52 1.61
C HIS A 387 1.66 -7.89 2.84
N PRO A 388 2.74 -8.52 3.37
CA PRO A 388 3.55 -7.93 4.43
C PRO A 388 4.11 -6.56 4.02
N VAL A 389 4.16 -5.64 4.97
CA VAL A 389 4.75 -4.31 4.79
C VAL A 389 6.12 -4.25 5.42
N TRP A 390 7.09 -3.70 4.69
CA TRP A 390 8.39 -3.27 5.17
C TRP A 390 8.35 -1.74 5.28
N LEU A 391 8.19 -1.25 6.50
CA LEU A 391 8.04 0.17 6.83
C LEU A 391 9.40 0.86 6.87
N ALA A 392 9.61 1.92 6.09
CA ALA A 392 10.72 2.85 6.26
C ALA A 392 10.28 4.05 7.13
N HIS A 393 10.90 4.18 8.31
CA HIS A 393 10.67 5.31 9.19
C HIS A 393 11.87 5.49 10.13
N PHE A 394 12.78 6.39 9.79
CA PHE A 394 14.06 6.62 10.46
C PHE A 394 13.90 7.47 11.73
N ILE A 395 13.51 6.82 12.81
CA ILE A 395 13.23 7.43 14.11
C ILE A 395 13.42 6.40 15.23
N ASP A 396 13.69 6.86 16.45
CA ASP A 396 13.89 5.96 17.61
C ASP A 396 12.65 5.10 17.93
N ARG A 397 11.47 5.58 17.64
CA ARG A 397 10.22 4.85 17.83
C ARG A 397 9.20 5.28 16.79
N THR A 398 8.79 4.34 15.94
CA THR A 398 7.75 4.63 14.95
C THR A 398 6.40 4.90 15.64
N ASP A 399 5.68 5.89 15.13
CA ASP A 399 4.30 6.23 15.45
C ASP A 399 3.33 5.84 14.32
N TYR A 400 3.79 5.03 13.37
CA TYR A 400 2.91 4.41 12.37
C TYR A 400 1.99 3.41 13.06
N ASP A 401 0.68 3.59 12.92
CA ASP A 401 -0.36 2.80 13.58
C ASP A 401 -0.92 1.66 12.71
N GLY A 402 -0.45 1.55 11.45
CA GLY A 402 -0.81 0.43 10.56
C GLY A 402 0.02 -0.83 10.81
N GLU A 403 -0.33 -1.90 10.11
CA GLU A 403 0.38 -3.19 10.20
C GLU A 403 1.67 -3.16 9.37
N TYR A 404 2.75 -3.70 9.94
CA TYR A 404 4.02 -3.93 9.26
C TYR A 404 4.74 -5.14 9.85
N ALA A 405 5.53 -5.84 9.04
CA ALA A 405 6.28 -7.03 9.44
C ALA A 405 7.76 -6.74 9.67
N ILE A 406 8.30 -5.74 8.94
CA ILE A 406 9.68 -5.27 9.09
C ILE A 406 9.64 -3.75 9.23
N TRP A 407 10.53 -3.21 10.04
CA TRP A 407 10.76 -1.78 10.20
C TRP A 407 12.22 -1.46 9.91
N GLN A 408 12.47 -0.70 8.84
CA GLN A 408 13.75 -0.06 8.55
C GLN A 408 13.83 1.19 9.43
N ALA A 409 14.59 1.09 10.52
CA ALA A 409 14.59 2.09 11.58
C ALA A 409 15.73 3.10 11.46
N SER A 410 16.75 2.82 10.66
CA SER A 410 17.89 3.71 10.44
C SER A 410 18.54 3.45 9.09
N ALA A 411 18.97 4.51 8.41
CA ALA A 411 19.81 4.46 7.22
C ALA A 411 21.31 4.77 7.52
N TYR A 412 21.68 4.86 8.79
CA TYR A 412 23.00 5.33 9.24
C TYR A 412 23.66 4.34 10.21
N GLY A 413 23.48 3.05 9.97
CA GLY A 413 24.05 2.00 10.80
C GLY A 413 25.51 1.72 10.51
N HIS A 414 26.26 1.39 11.55
CA HIS A 414 27.62 0.82 11.46
C HIS A 414 27.61 -0.61 11.98
N ILE A 415 27.97 -1.57 11.12
CA ILE A 415 28.07 -2.98 11.46
C ILE A 415 29.45 -3.53 11.08
N PRO A 416 30.09 -4.39 11.91
CA PRO A 416 31.30 -5.10 11.51
C PRO A 416 31.08 -5.86 10.21
N GLY A 417 31.99 -5.72 9.25
CA GLY A 417 31.91 -6.37 7.94
C GLY A 417 31.46 -5.45 6.82
N ILE A 418 30.97 -4.24 7.11
CA ILE A 418 30.61 -3.23 6.14
C ILE A 418 31.41 -1.94 6.37
N ASN A 419 31.91 -1.35 5.29
CA ASN A 419 32.55 -0.04 5.32
C ASN A 419 31.54 1.05 4.90
N GLY A 420 31.24 1.97 5.82
CA GLY A 420 30.25 3.03 5.62
C GLY A 420 28.90 2.70 6.24
N ASP A 421 27.89 3.46 5.82
CA ASP A 421 26.56 3.37 6.38
C ASP A 421 25.77 2.19 5.77
N VAL A 422 24.90 1.60 6.58
CA VAL A 422 23.99 0.53 6.18
C VAL A 422 22.63 0.72 6.85
N ASP A 423 21.60 0.35 6.13
CA ASP A 423 20.24 0.35 6.63
C ASP A 423 20.03 -0.76 7.67
N MET A 424 19.32 -0.44 8.76
CA MET A 424 19.11 -1.36 9.88
C MET A 424 17.63 -1.66 10.07
N ASP A 425 17.34 -2.97 10.10
CA ASP A 425 15.99 -3.52 10.09
C ASP A 425 15.65 -4.29 11.34
N ILE A 426 14.39 -4.20 11.75
CA ILE A 426 13.77 -4.97 12.82
C ILE A 426 12.63 -5.78 12.21
N GLN A 427 12.69 -7.10 12.26
CA GLN A 427 11.58 -7.97 11.91
C GLN A 427 10.81 -8.39 13.16
N TYR A 428 9.48 -8.37 13.08
CA TYR A 428 8.56 -8.81 14.13
C TYR A 428 8.09 -10.24 13.84
N LEU A 429 8.52 -11.21 14.67
CA LEU A 429 8.29 -12.64 14.43
C LEU A 429 6.84 -13.09 14.64
N ASN A 430 6.01 -12.27 15.29
CA ASN A 430 4.58 -12.47 15.40
C ASN A 430 3.78 -11.98 14.19
N LYS A 431 4.44 -11.40 13.20
CA LYS A 431 3.86 -10.98 11.92
C LYS A 431 4.27 -11.94 10.82
N SER A 432 3.32 -12.31 9.97
CA SER A 432 3.60 -13.18 8.82
C SER A 432 4.45 -12.45 7.77
N LEU A 433 5.27 -13.19 7.07
CA LEU A 433 5.98 -12.75 5.85
C LEU A 433 5.30 -13.27 4.56
N GLY A 434 4.01 -13.57 4.63
CA GLY A 434 3.22 -14.13 3.53
C GLY A 434 3.26 -15.65 3.44
#